data_20514a8e3cfab24a86ed21a6ff9caa45
#
_entry.id   20514a8e3cfab24a86ed21a6ff9caa45
#
_cell.length_a   1.000
_cell.length_b   1.000
_cell.length_c   1.000
_cell.angle_alpha   90.00
_cell.angle_beta   90.00
_cell.angle_gamma   90.00
#
_symmetry.space_group_name_H-M   'P 1'
#
loop_
_entity.id
_entity.type
_entity.pdbx_description
1 polymer ?
#
loop_
_entity_poly.entity_id
_entity_poly.type
_entity_poly.pdbx_seq_one_letter_code
_entity_poly.pdbx_strand_id
1 'polypeptide(L)'
;MHLPENTPRPCIYYQYQVFEPWLPSKNQAQKRKTVTIVGAGPAGLVTALELARHGVPSVVMNSELQVSQGSRAIVFTRRTMEILQQVGVADRVLQNGLPWRFGNSIYRGQRVFRMEAPHDENDRYPPMTNIQQQYLEEYLLDACDASPHIEVRWGNKVTQVDQHEDHAVIQIDTPEGSYSLETQWLIAADGGRSEIRSAMGLKMEGASYEGVFVIADIKIDLPYPTERLAFFDPEWNRGNTVLMHREPHGIWRIDYQLPPNETPEQALEPESLKARINAQLAMIGHADIPWELDWSSVYSARTLTLPDYQHRRTLFVGDAAHLLPIFGVRGANTAFQDAQSLGWHLAKIGRAHV
;
A
#
# COMPACT_ATOMS: atom_id res chain seq x y z
N MET A 1 3.96 4.86 -25.65
CA MET A 1 4.14 6.16 -24.94
C MET A 1 3.20 6.17 -23.75
N HIS A 2 3.67 6.47 -22.57
CA HIS A 2 2.91 6.57 -21.34
C HIS A 2 2.92 8.01 -20.83
N LEU A 3 1.75 8.59 -20.55
CA LEU A 3 1.61 9.97 -20.06
C LEU A 3 1.00 9.92 -18.64
N PRO A 4 1.84 9.90 -17.59
CA PRO A 4 1.36 9.94 -16.23
C PRO A 4 0.85 11.34 -15.86
N GLU A 5 0.01 11.41 -14.82
CA GLU A 5 -0.50 12.67 -14.30
C GLU A 5 0.64 13.52 -13.74
N ASN A 6 0.74 14.76 -14.19
CA ASN A 6 1.82 15.71 -13.87
C ASN A 6 1.35 16.91 -13.03
N THR A 7 0.14 16.85 -12.47
CA THR A 7 -0.38 17.84 -11.53
C THR A 7 -0.50 17.22 -10.14
N PRO A 8 -0.22 17.96 -9.07
CA PRO A 8 -0.38 17.45 -7.71
C PRO A 8 -1.80 16.95 -7.45
N ARG A 9 -1.93 15.75 -6.90
CA ARG A 9 -3.22 15.17 -6.51
C ARG A 9 -3.85 15.97 -5.37
N PRO A 10 -5.16 16.18 -5.38
CA PRO A 10 -5.82 16.91 -4.31
C PRO A 10 -5.80 16.10 -3.00
N CYS A 11 -5.52 16.77 -1.89
CA CYS A 11 -5.64 16.24 -0.53
C CYS A 11 -5.69 17.41 0.46
N ILE A 12 -6.50 17.32 1.50
CA ILE A 12 -6.69 18.42 2.48
C ILE A 12 -5.63 18.46 3.58
N TYR A 13 -4.78 17.46 3.66
CA TYR A 13 -3.76 17.36 4.74
C TYR A 13 -2.36 16.98 4.24
N TYR A 14 -2.20 16.59 2.96
CA TYR A 14 -0.93 16.19 2.37
C TYR A 14 -0.66 16.94 1.08
N GLN A 15 0.56 17.41 0.89
CA GLN A 15 0.97 18.07 -0.34
C GLN A 15 1.76 17.11 -1.21
N TYR A 16 1.14 16.65 -2.30
CA TYR A 16 1.80 15.74 -3.24
C TYR A 16 2.93 16.42 -3.98
N GLN A 17 4.11 15.79 -3.93
CA GLN A 17 5.24 16.14 -4.79
C GLN A 17 5.08 15.44 -6.14
N VAL A 18 5.24 16.18 -7.22
CA VAL A 18 5.34 15.64 -8.57
C VAL A 18 6.82 15.54 -8.94
N PHE A 19 7.26 14.35 -9.26
CA PHE A 19 8.64 14.06 -9.64
C PHE A 19 8.82 14.21 -11.14
N GLU A 20 10.03 14.60 -11.57
CA GLU A 20 10.37 14.62 -12.98
C GLU A 20 10.47 13.20 -13.56
N PRO A 21 9.97 12.96 -14.78
CA PRO A 21 10.11 11.66 -15.43
C PRO A 21 11.57 11.35 -15.71
N TRP A 22 12.00 10.16 -15.34
CA TRP A 22 13.33 9.69 -15.71
C TRP A 22 13.35 9.26 -17.18
N LEU A 23 14.29 9.77 -17.96
CA LEU A 23 14.43 9.50 -19.39
C LEU A 23 15.80 8.90 -19.69
N PRO A 24 15.88 7.87 -20.58
CA PRO A 24 17.15 7.32 -20.98
C PRO A 24 17.95 8.32 -21.83
N SER A 25 19.26 8.37 -21.63
CA SER A 25 20.14 9.16 -22.50
C SER A 25 20.07 8.65 -23.96
N LYS A 26 19.81 9.54 -24.91
CA LYS A 26 19.56 9.21 -26.34
C LYS A 26 20.68 8.44 -27.04
N ASN A 27 21.90 8.47 -26.48
CA ASN A 27 23.11 7.90 -27.13
C ASN A 27 23.79 6.80 -26.29
N GLN A 28 23.18 6.31 -25.25
CA GLN A 28 23.80 5.33 -24.37
C GLN A 28 22.92 4.10 -24.18
N ALA A 29 23.41 2.93 -24.61
CA ALA A 29 22.76 1.65 -24.32
C ALA A 29 22.68 1.48 -22.80
N GLN A 30 21.51 1.07 -22.32
CA GLN A 30 21.30 0.81 -20.91
C GLN A 30 22.12 -0.43 -20.50
N LYS A 31 22.97 -0.28 -19.49
CA LYS A 31 23.69 -1.44 -18.92
C LYS A 31 22.69 -2.35 -18.21
N ARG A 32 22.92 -3.66 -18.30
CA ARG A 32 22.17 -4.68 -17.54
C ARG A 32 22.20 -4.34 -16.05
N LYS A 33 21.04 -4.38 -15.42
CA LYS A 33 20.88 -4.11 -13.98
C LYS A 33 20.93 -5.43 -13.19
N THR A 34 21.40 -5.34 -11.95
CA THR A 34 21.38 -6.50 -11.05
C THR A 34 19.96 -6.83 -10.64
N VAL A 35 19.21 -5.82 -10.16
CA VAL A 35 17.80 -5.97 -9.78
C VAL A 35 17.02 -4.78 -10.32
N THR A 36 15.86 -5.06 -10.93
CA THR A 36 14.85 -4.07 -11.27
C THR A 36 13.57 -4.38 -10.53
N ILE A 37 13.03 -3.40 -9.83
CA ILE A 37 11.79 -3.48 -9.04
C ILE A 37 10.74 -2.65 -9.77
N VAL A 38 9.59 -3.22 -10.07
CA VAL A 38 8.48 -2.52 -10.74
C VAL A 38 7.40 -2.19 -9.71
N GLY A 39 7.20 -0.90 -9.46
CA GLY A 39 6.29 -0.33 -8.48
C GLY A 39 7.03 0.33 -7.31
N ALA A 40 6.85 1.64 -7.15
CA ALA A 40 7.38 2.44 -6.03
C ALA A 40 6.35 2.60 -4.91
N GLY A 41 5.48 1.61 -4.70
CA GLY A 41 4.64 1.50 -3.52
C GLY A 41 5.41 0.94 -2.31
N PRO A 42 4.77 0.78 -1.14
CA PRO A 42 5.44 0.36 0.09
C PRO A 42 6.24 -0.95 -0.06
N ALA A 43 5.68 -1.95 -0.76
CA ALA A 43 6.35 -3.24 -0.99
C ALA A 43 7.64 -3.08 -1.81
N GLY A 44 7.59 -2.31 -2.90
CA GLY A 44 8.75 -2.12 -3.78
C GLY A 44 9.85 -1.30 -3.11
N LEU A 45 9.49 -0.21 -2.43
CA LEU A 45 10.46 0.66 -1.74
C LEU A 45 11.16 -0.08 -0.58
N VAL A 46 10.41 -0.84 0.24
CA VAL A 46 11.02 -1.64 1.31
C VAL A 46 11.89 -2.76 0.73
N THR A 47 11.49 -3.37 -0.40
CA THR A 47 12.33 -4.36 -1.09
C THR A 47 13.67 -3.74 -1.54
N ALA A 48 13.64 -2.53 -2.12
CA ALA A 48 14.86 -1.82 -2.53
C ALA A 48 15.78 -1.52 -1.34
N LEU A 49 15.21 -1.04 -0.23
CA LEU A 49 15.95 -0.74 0.99
C LEU A 49 16.53 -2.00 1.65
N GLU A 50 15.79 -3.10 1.67
CA GLU A 50 16.28 -4.39 2.19
C GLU A 50 17.45 -4.92 1.33
N LEU A 51 17.37 -4.81 0.00
CA LEU A 51 18.48 -5.15 -0.91
C LEU A 51 19.71 -4.25 -0.66
N ALA A 52 19.49 -2.94 -0.51
CA ALA A 52 20.54 -1.97 -0.24
C ALA A 52 21.29 -2.22 1.06
N ARG A 53 20.60 -2.66 2.13
CA ARG A 53 21.23 -3.09 3.39
C ARG A 53 22.23 -4.23 3.21
N HIS A 54 22.04 -5.02 2.19
CA HIS A 54 22.95 -6.13 1.84
C HIS A 54 23.93 -5.77 0.74
N GLY A 55 24.00 -4.51 0.30
CA GLY A 55 24.88 -4.04 -0.75
C GLY A 55 24.47 -4.44 -2.16
N VAL A 56 23.22 -4.85 -2.38
CA VAL A 56 22.67 -5.21 -3.68
C VAL A 56 22.06 -3.97 -4.36
N PRO A 57 22.62 -3.50 -5.49
CA PRO A 57 22.07 -2.36 -6.19
C PRO A 57 20.77 -2.71 -6.91
N SER A 58 19.82 -1.77 -6.89
CA SER A 58 18.52 -1.91 -7.54
C SER A 58 18.05 -0.63 -8.24
N VAL A 59 17.18 -0.81 -9.24
CA VAL A 59 16.43 0.25 -9.89
C VAL A 59 14.95 0.05 -9.61
N VAL A 60 14.30 1.04 -9.02
CA VAL A 60 12.85 1.05 -8.79
C VAL A 60 12.18 1.84 -9.91
N MET A 61 11.22 1.24 -10.60
CA MET A 61 10.45 1.88 -11.67
C MET A 61 9.03 2.14 -11.23
N ASN A 62 8.54 3.35 -11.45
CA ASN A 62 7.16 3.71 -11.20
C ASN A 62 6.53 4.31 -12.45
N SER A 63 5.33 3.86 -12.81
CA SER A 63 4.57 4.43 -13.93
C SER A 63 4.09 5.85 -13.66
N GLU A 64 3.79 6.17 -12.41
CA GLU A 64 3.32 7.47 -11.97
C GLU A 64 4.47 8.45 -11.70
N LEU A 65 4.11 9.75 -11.48
CA LEU A 65 5.06 10.81 -11.06
C LEU A 65 4.88 11.22 -9.60
N GLN A 66 4.06 10.52 -8.85
CA GLN A 66 3.71 10.84 -7.46
C GLN A 66 3.56 9.55 -6.65
N VAL A 67 3.64 9.67 -5.35
CA VAL A 67 3.27 8.59 -4.42
C VAL A 67 1.77 8.25 -4.54
N SER A 68 1.35 7.12 -3.98
CA SER A 68 -0.03 6.63 -4.08
C SER A 68 -1.05 7.66 -3.59
N GLN A 69 -2.15 7.80 -4.34
CA GLN A 69 -3.26 8.64 -3.91
C GLN A 69 -4.09 7.93 -2.86
N GLY A 70 -4.44 8.67 -1.83
CA GLY A 70 -5.30 8.22 -0.73
C GLY A 70 -4.60 7.21 0.18
N SER A 71 -5.14 7.06 1.35
CA SER A 71 -4.56 6.24 2.39
C SER A 71 -5.07 4.81 2.32
N ARG A 72 -4.52 3.98 1.44
CA ARG A 72 -4.97 2.58 1.26
C ARG A 72 -4.62 1.72 2.48
N ALA A 73 -3.36 1.71 2.88
CA ALA A 73 -2.90 1.03 4.09
C ALA A 73 -2.63 2.07 5.18
N ILE A 74 -3.26 1.88 6.34
CA ILE A 74 -3.15 2.84 7.46
C ILE A 74 -2.65 2.21 8.75
N VAL A 75 -2.79 0.91 8.93
CA VAL A 75 -2.45 0.23 10.18
C VAL A 75 -1.20 -0.63 9.98
N PHE A 76 -0.15 -0.30 10.73
CA PHE A 76 1.11 -1.05 10.72
C PHE A 76 1.33 -1.75 12.06
N THR A 77 1.62 -3.06 11.98
CA THR A 77 1.84 -3.90 13.16
C THR A 77 3.24 -3.70 13.72
N ARG A 78 3.47 -4.13 14.97
CA ARG A 78 4.80 -4.17 15.60
C ARG A 78 5.84 -4.83 14.69
N ARG A 79 5.49 -5.97 14.08
CA ARG A 79 6.40 -6.66 13.16
C ARG A 79 6.81 -5.79 11.97
N THR A 80 5.89 -5.05 11.42
CA THR A 80 6.20 -4.09 10.35
C THR A 80 7.11 -2.97 10.84
N MET A 81 6.86 -2.43 12.03
CA MET A 81 7.73 -1.41 12.63
C MET A 81 9.16 -1.92 12.86
N GLU A 82 9.34 -3.19 13.22
CA GLU A 82 10.66 -3.84 13.32
C GLU A 82 11.36 -3.91 11.96
N ILE A 83 10.62 -4.21 10.87
CA ILE A 83 11.17 -4.20 9.51
C ILE A 83 11.54 -2.78 9.10
N LEU A 84 10.64 -1.81 9.32
CA LEU A 84 10.91 -0.39 9.03
C LEU A 84 12.09 0.17 9.83
N GLN A 85 12.36 -0.35 11.04
CA GLN A 85 13.55 -0.03 11.80
C GLN A 85 14.82 -0.49 11.08
N GLN A 86 14.80 -1.68 10.50
CA GLN A 86 15.96 -2.23 9.79
C GLN A 86 16.34 -1.39 8.57
N VAL A 87 15.38 -0.74 7.96
CA VAL A 87 15.57 0.17 6.81
C VAL A 87 15.63 1.67 7.21
N GLY A 88 15.65 1.96 8.52
CA GLY A 88 15.90 3.32 9.03
C GLY A 88 14.67 4.26 9.03
N VAL A 89 13.44 3.76 8.86
CA VAL A 89 12.23 4.59 8.68
C VAL A 89 11.31 4.57 9.90
N ALA A 90 11.44 3.59 10.80
CA ALA A 90 10.49 3.38 11.90
C ALA A 90 10.33 4.59 12.85
N ASP A 91 11.41 5.32 13.13
CA ASP A 91 11.36 6.45 14.09
C ASP A 91 10.50 7.60 13.54
N ARG A 92 10.55 7.89 12.23
CA ARG A 92 9.66 8.88 11.57
C ARG A 92 8.20 8.43 11.62
N VAL A 93 7.95 7.14 11.37
CA VAL A 93 6.60 6.55 11.44
C VAL A 93 6.05 6.63 12.86
N LEU A 94 6.86 6.32 13.86
CA LEU A 94 6.43 6.39 15.26
C LEU A 94 6.17 7.82 15.73
N GLN A 95 7.00 8.78 15.28
CA GLN A 95 6.89 10.20 15.64
C GLN A 95 5.62 10.85 15.06
N ASN A 96 5.22 10.48 13.86
CA ASN A 96 4.11 11.08 13.12
C ASN A 96 2.84 10.23 13.12
N GLY A 97 2.94 8.95 13.47
CA GLY A 97 1.83 8.03 13.55
C GLY A 97 1.09 8.06 14.88
N LEU A 98 -0.04 7.38 14.93
CA LEU A 98 -0.87 7.24 16.12
C LEU A 98 -0.79 5.81 16.64
N PRO A 99 -0.11 5.54 17.76
CA PRO A 99 -0.05 4.21 18.36
C PRO A 99 -1.37 3.83 19.03
N TRP A 100 -1.73 2.55 18.97
CA TRP A 100 -2.91 2.03 19.63
C TRP A 100 -2.80 0.52 19.92
N ARG A 101 -3.68 0.02 20.82
CA ARG A 101 -3.73 -1.38 21.20
C ARG A 101 -5.12 -1.94 21.43
N PHE A 102 -6.16 -1.08 21.44
CA PHE A 102 -7.52 -1.52 21.73
C PHE A 102 -8.38 -1.55 20.48
N GLY A 103 -9.13 -2.66 20.31
CA GLY A 103 -10.17 -2.81 19.31
C GLY A 103 -11.51 -3.05 19.95
N ASN A 104 -12.54 -2.33 19.51
CA ASN A 104 -13.89 -2.43 20.06
C ASN A 104 -14.83 -3.08 19.05
N SER A 105 -15.60 -4.07 19.48
CA SER A 105 -16.71 -4.65 18.73
C SER A 105 -18.02 -4.12 19.27
N ILE A 106 -18.79 -3.46 18.41
CA ILE A 106 -20.04 -2.80 18.75
C ILE A 106 -21.15 -3.46 17.93
N TYR A 107 -22.07 -4.15 18.58
CA TYR A 107 -23.21 -4.79 17.94
C TYR A 107 -24.48 -4.01 18.24
N ARG A 108 -25.15 -3.53 17.19
CA ARG A 108 -26.38 -2.73 17.30
C ARG A 108 -26.26 -1.57 18.30
N GLY A 109 -25.17 -0.82 18.27
CA GLY A 109 -24.92 0.33 19.13
C GLY A 109 -24.36 0.00 20.54
N GLN A 110 -24.28 -1.28 20.93
CA GLN A 110 -23.73 -1.69 22.22
C GLN A 110 -22.35 -2.31 22.06
N ARG A 111 -21.35 -1.86 22.85
CA ARG A 111 -20.04 -2.48 22.88
C ARG A 111 -20.13 -3.86 23.56
N VAL A 112 -19.96 -4.91 22.75
CA VAL A 112 -20.06 -6.31 23.22
C VAL A 112 -18.70 -6.93 23.54
N PHE A 113 -17.61 -6.37 22.97
CA PHE A 113 -16.27 -6.87 23.20
C PHE A 113 -15.24 -5.75 23.04
N ARG A 114 -14.21 -5.78 23.86
CA ARG A 114 -13.01 -4.94 23.70
C ARG A 114 -11.78 -5.81 23.77
N MET A 115 -11.07 -5.90 22.67
CA MET A 115 -9.81 -6.60 22.56
C MET A 115 -8.67 -5.66 22.95
N GLU A 116 -7.71 -6.16 23.70
CA GLU A 116 -6.40 -5.56 23.89
C GLU A 116 -5.36 -6.36 23.14
N ALA A 117 -4.64 -5.76 22.21
CA ALA A 117 -3.54 -6.41 21.51
C ALA A 117 -2.37 -6.65 22.49
N PRO A 118 -1.71 -7.83 22.42
CA PRO A 118 -0.60 -8.15 23.31
C PRO A 118 0.48 -7.07 23.31
N HIS A 119 0.87 -6.62 24.50
CA HIS A 119 1.89 -5.61 24.68
C HIS A 119 2.63 -5.88 26.01
N ASP A 120 3.96 -5.87 25.92
CA ASP A 120 4.88 -5.97 27.04
C ASP A 120 5.59 -4.62 27.24
N GLU A 121 6.00 -4.30 28.46
CA GLU A 121 6.73 -3.06 28.77
C GLU A 121 8.11 -2.96 28.09
N ASN A 122 8.67 -4.12 27.72
CA ASN A 122 9.95 -4.22 27.01
C ASN A 122 9.78 -4.19 25.47
N ASP A 123 8.56 -4.16 24.97
CA ASP A 123 8.30 -4.02 23.54
C ASP A 123 8.73 -2.63 23.05
N ARG A 124 9.64 -2.58 22.09
CA ARG A 124 10.11 -1.31 21.52
C ARG A 124 9.00 -0.55 20.78
N TYR A 125 8.10 -1.26 20.12
CA TYR A 125 7.03 -0.68 19.32
C TYR A 125 5.65 -1.07 19.85
N PRO A 126 4.65 -0.17 19.72
CA PRO A 126 3.28 -0.50 20.04
C PRO A 126 2.76 -1.64 19.16
N PRO A 127 1.71 -2.36 19.58
CA PRO A 127 1.12 -3.43 18.79
C PRO A 127 0.69 -2.96 17.40
N MET A 128 0.11 -1.76 17.32
CA MET A 128 -0.38 -1.12 16.10
C MET A 128 -0.01 0.36 16.07
N THR A 129 0.26 0.88 14.88
CA THR A 129 0.48 2.30 14.61
C THR A 129 -0.28 2.69 13.35
N ASN A 130 -1.10 3.74 13.45
CA ASN A 130 -1.80 4.30 12.29
C ASN A 130 -0.98 5.45 11.70
N ILE A 131 -0.78 5.39 10.39
CA ILE A 131 -0.24 6.48 9.57
C ILE A 131 -0.75 6.30 8.14
N GLN A 132 -1.01 7.40 7.45
CA GLN A 132 -1.46 7.35 6.06
C GLN A 132 -0.33 6.86 5.14
N GLN A 133 -0.70 6.08 4.12
CA GLN A 133 0.25 5.42 3.22
C GLN A 133 1.17 6.40 2.50
N GLN A 134 0.68 7.56 2.07
CA GLN A 134 1.48 8.56 1.36
C GLN A 134 2.63 9.11 2.20
N TYR A 135 2.44 9.31 3.52
CA TYR A 135 3.54 9.67 4.41
C TYR A 135 4.57 8.56 4.56
N LEU A 136 4.10 7.31 4.66
CA LEU A 136 5.02 6.18 4.72
C LEU A 136 5.83 6.05 3.43
N GLU A 137 5.18 6.20 2.27
CA GLU A 137 5.88 6.17 0.96
C GLU A 137 6.91 7.31 0.84
N GLU A 138 6.57 8.53 1.30
CA GLU A 138 7.52 9.65 1.36
C GLU A 138 8.75 9.31 2.21
N TYR A 139 8.54 8.76 3.42
CA TYR A 139 9.66 8.41 4.31
C TYR A 139 10.54 7.29 3.74
N LEU A 140 9.93 6.34 3.04
CA LEU A 140 10.66 5.27 2.35
C LEU A 140 11.43 5.82 1.13
N LEU A 141 10.87 6.77 0.38
CA LEU A 141 11.53 7.43 -0.74
C LEU A 141 12.74 8.22 -0.28
N ASP A 142 12.62 9.03 0.78
CA ASP A 142 13.75 9.76 1.36
C ASP A 142 14.89 8.82 1.75
N ALA A 143 14.56 7.64 2.31
CA ALA A 143 15.55 6.62 2.62
C ALA A 143 16.16 5.98 1.37
N CYS A 144 15.39 5.79 0.30
CA CYS A 144 15.88 5.31 -0.99
C CYS A 144 16.84 6.33 -1.62
N ASP A 145 16.48 7.61 -1.63
CA ASP A 145 17.27 8.70 -2.21
C ASP A 145 18.59 8.90 -1.46
N ALA A 146 18.62 8.63 -0.15
CA ALA A 146 19.83 8.65 0.65
C ALA A 146 20.78 7.45 0.40
N SER A 147 20.33 6.41 -0.31
CA SER A 147 21.09 5.20 -0.55
C SER A 147 21.84 5.23 -1.89
N PRO A 148 23.18 5.02 -1.93
CA PRO A 148 23.92 4.94 -3.19
C PRO A 148 23.61 3.67 -4.00
N HIS A 149 22.86 2.74 -3.44
CA HIS A 149 22.50 1.47 -4.08
C HIS A 149 21.13 1.49 -4.76
N ILE A 150 20.35 2.58 -4.65
CA ILE A 150 18.99 2.65 -5.17
C ILE A 150 18.87 3.79 -6.18
N GLU A 151 18.32 3.48 -7.36
CA GLU A 151 17.93 4.46 -8.38
C GLU A 151 16.41 4.39 -8.53
N VAL A 152 15.68 5.49 -8.33
CA VAL A 152 14.23 5.55 -8.55
C VAL A 152 13.95 6.25 -9.89
N ARG A 153 13.14 5.61 -10.74
CA ARG A 153 12.76 6.10 -12.06
C ARG A 153 11.26 6.33 -12.14
N TRP A 154 10.86 7.57 -12.07
CA TRP A 154 9.49 8.01 -12.21
C TRP A 154 9.05 8.08 -13.67
N GLY A 155 7.76 7.89 -13.97
CA GLY A 155 7.20 7.93 -15.32
C GLY A 155 7.66 6.78 -16.22
N ASN A 156 8.10 5.67 -15.64
CA ASN A 156 8.64 4.50 -16.33
C ASN A 156 7.69 3.30 -16.17
N LYS A 157 6.85 3.06 -17.17
CA LYS A 157 5.85 2.01 -17.19
C LYS A 157 6.40 0.77 -17.90
N VAL A 158 6.56 -0.34 -17.16
CA VAL A 158 6.93 -1.62 -17.76
C VAL A 158 5.71 -2.25 -18.41
N THR A 159 5.83 -2.60 -19.69
CA THR A 159 4.71 -3.09 -20.51
C THR A 159 4.87 -4.52 -21.00
N GLN A 160 6.11 -5.02 -21.12
CA GLN A 160 6.40 -6.39 -21.56
C GLN A 160 7.58 -6.96 -20.78
N VAL A 161 7.59 -8.29 -20.66
CA VAL A 161 8.63 -9.06 -19.98
C VAL A 161 8.98 -10.29 -20.80
N ASP A 162 10.23 -10.37 -21.26
CA ASP A 162 10.80 -11.56 -21.91
C ASP A 162 11.77 -12.25 -20.96
N GLN A 163 11.52 -13.53 -20.69
CA GLN A 163 12.29 -14.34 -19.73
C GLN A 163 13.37 -15.17 -20.44
N HIS A 164 14.61 -14.95 -20.03
CA HIS A 164 15.77 -15.77 -20.41
C HIS A 164 16.24 -16.65 -19.23
N GLU A 165 17.21 -17.48 -19.45
CA GLU A 165 17.75 -18.39 -18.42
C GLU A 165 18.44 -17.62 -17.28
N ASP A 166 19.22 -16.60 -17.61
CA ASP A 166 20.06 -15.84 -16.69
C ASP A 166 19.62 -14.39 -16.46
N HIS A 167 18.61 -13.89 -17.18
CA HIS A 167 18.08 -12.53 -17.08
C HIS A 167 16.65 -12.41 -17.59
N ALA A 168 16.05 -11.23 -17.39
CA ALA A 168 14.83 -10.81 -18.03
C ALA A 168 15.09 -9.54 -18.87
N VAL A 169 14.40 -9.40 -19.99
CA VAL A 169 14.35 -8.19 -20.80
C VAL A 169 12.98 -7.55 -20.62
N ILE A 170 12.94 -6.28 -20.25
CA ILE A 170 11.70 -5.53 -20.05
C ILE A 170 11.58 -4.39 -21.05
N GLN A 171 10.36 -4.15 -21.54
CA GLN A 171 10.03 -2.97 -22.35
C GLN A 171 9.40 -1.93 -21.44
N ILE A 172 9.87 -0.70 -21.55
CA ILE A 172 9.46 0.41 -20.70
C ILE A 172 8.97 1.55 -21.57
N ASP A 173 7.77 2.03 -21.29
CA ASP A 173 7.20 3.24 -21.85
C ASP A 173 7.44 4.44 -20.94
N THR A 174 7.85 5.56 -21.54
CA THR A 174 8.02 6.86 -20.89
C THR A 174 7.22 7.93 -21.62
N PRO A 175 7.12 9.16 -21.09
CA PRO A 175 6.49 10.27 -21.82
C PRO A 175 7.15 10.62 -23.17
N GLU A 176 8.44 10.35 -23.34
CA GLU A 176 9.17 10.70 -24.56
C GLU A 176 9.45 9.50 -25.49
N GLY A 177 8.97 8.31 -25.17
CA GLY A 177 9.15 7.11 -26.00
C GLY A 177 9.40 5.87 -25.18
N SER A 178 9.86 4.81 -25.84
CA SER A 178 10.05 3.50 -25.21
C SER A 178 11.50 3.06 -25.29
N TYR A 179 11.94 2.25 -24.34
CA TYR A 179 13.26 1.63 -24.33
C TYR A 179 13.22 0.23 -23.71
N SER A 180 14.27 -0.55 -23.98
CA SER A 180 14.46 -1.89 -23.38
C SER A 180 15.50 -1.84 -22.28
N LEU A 181 15.36 -2.67 -21.27
CA LEU A 181 16.34 -2.86 -20.22
C LEU A 181 16.50 -4.35 -19.89
N GLU A 182 17.74 -4.80 -19.79
CA GLU A 182 18.07 -6.11 -19.25
C GLU A 182 18.26 -6.03 -17.73
N THR A 183 17.74 -7.04 -17.02
CA THR A 183 17.91 -7.17 -15.58
C THR A 183 18.18 -8.62 -15.18
N GLN A 184 19.12 -8.85 -14.27
CA GLN A 184 19.40 -10.19 -13.78
C GLN A 184 18.21 -10.75 -12.96
N TRP A 185 17.56 -9.90 -12.19
CA TRP A 185 16.34 -10.20 -11.45
C TRP A 185 15.30 -9.09 -11.63
N LEU A 186 14.08 -9.49 -11.93
CA LEU A 186 12.91 -8.62 -11.98
C LEU A 186 12.06 -8.88 -10.75
N ILE A 187 11.68 -7.83 -10.02
CA ILE A 187 10.77 -7.92 -8.88
C ILE A 187 9.50 -7.17 -9.21
N ALA A 188 8.38 -7.88 -9.30
CA ALA A 188 7.06 -7.31 -9.50
C ALA A 188 6.46 -6.91 -8.14
N ALA A 189 6.37 -5.60 -7.89
CA ALA A 189 5.75 -4.96 -6.75
C ALA A 189 4.68 -3.95 -7.20
N ASP A 190 4.10 -4.16 -8.39
CA ASP A 190 3.19 -3.29 -9.13
C ASP A 190 1.72 -3.44 -8.72
N GLY A 191 1.48 -4.05 -7.55
CA GLY A 191 0.20 -4.04 -6.88
C GLY A 191 -0.83 -5.04 -7.40
N GLY A 192 -2.06 -4.94 -6.92
CA GLY A 192 -3.12 -5.94 -7.16
C GLY A 192 -3.53 -6.09 -8.63
N ARG A 193 -3.34 -5.04 -9.43
CA ARG A 193 -3.57 -5.05 -10.89
C ARG A 193 -2.27 -5.22 -11.68
N SER A 194 -1.33 -6.00 -11.16
CA SER A 194 0.01 -6.20 -11.72
C SER A 194 0.00 -6.40 -13.24
N GLU A 195 0.65 -5.48 -13.95
CA GLU A 195 0.86 -5.59 -15.39
C GLU A 195 1.92 -6.65 -15.70
N ILE A 196 2.93 -6.82 -14.83
CA ILE A 196 3.94 -7.87 -14.96
C ILE A 196 3.28 -9.26 -14.91
N ARG A 197 2.42 -9.49 -13.92
CA ARG A 197 1.66 -10.75 -13.81
C ARG A 197 0.83 -11.01 -15.06
N SER A 198 0.15 -9.99 -15.56
CA SER A 198 -0.68 -10.08 -16.76
C SER A 198 0.15 -10.31 -18.03
N ALA A 199 1.27 -9.60 -18.21
CA ALA A 199 2.18 -9.75 -19.33
C ALA A 199 2.81 -11.16 -19.40
N MET A 200 3.00 -11.79 -18.24
CA MET A 200 3.50 -13.17 -18.14
C MET A 200 2.39 -14.23 -18.24
N GLY A 201 1.12 -13.85 -18.42
CA GLY A 201 -0.02 -14.78 -18.51
C GLY A 201 -0.34 -15.49 -17.20
N LEU A 202 0.14 -15.01 -16.07
CA LEU A 202 -0.04 -15.62 -14.75
C LEU A 202 -1.41 -15.22 -14.16
N LYS A 203 -2.01 -16.15 -13.41
CA LYS A 203 -3.30 -15.95 -12.76
C LYS A 203 -3.18 -16.25 -11.27
N MET A 204 -3.82 -15.44 -10.46
CA MET A 204 -4.01 -15.73 -9.04
C MET A 204 -5.12 -16.75 -8.86
N GLU A 205 -4.97 -17.57 -7.82
CA GLU A 205 -5.93 -18.56 -7.37
C GLU A 205 -6.48 -18.18 -6.00
N GLY A 206 -7.68 -18.63 -5.66
CA GLY A 206 -8.29 -18.39 -4.35
C GLY A 206 -9.78 -18.08 -4.43
N ALA A 207 -10.27 -17.32 -3.46
CA ALA A 207 -11.68 -16.97 -3.32
C ALA A 207 -11.89 -15.45 -3.35
N SER A 208 -12.96 -15.04 -4.03
CA SER A 208 -13.51 -13.68 -3.89
C SER A 208 -14.68 -13.77 -2.93
N TYR A 209 -14.67 -12.97 -1.89
CA TYR A 209 -15.80 -12.87 -0.96
C TYR A 209 -16.81 -11.85 -1.49
N GLU A 210 -18.08 -12.13 -1.26
CA GLU A 210 -19.15 -11.15 -1.49
C GLU A 210 -19.04 -10.04 -0.44
N GLY A 211 -18.23 -9.04 -0.70
CA GLY A 211 -18.05 -7.90 0.18
C GLY A 211 -17.35 -6.79 -0.57
N VAL A 212 -18.12 -5.78 -0.91
CA VAL A 212 -17.60 -4.52 -1.45
C VAL A 212 -17.66 -3.51 -0.31
N PHE A 213 -16.56 -2.79 -0.09
CA PHE A 213 -16.45 -1.78 0.94
C PHE A 213 -16.18 -0.43 0.31
N VAL A 214 -16.87 0.59 0.77
CA VAL A 214 -16.47 1.97 0.57
C VAL A 214 -15.49 2.33 1.67
N ILE A 215 -14.43 3.01 1.29
CA ILE A 215 -13.45 3.63 2.18
C ILE A 215 -13.64 5.14 2.02
N ALA A 216 -13.85 5.85 3.12
CA ALA A 216 -13.96 7.31 3.12
C ALA A 216 -13.08 7.89 4.22
N ASP A 217 -12.13 8.75 3.83
CA ASP A 217 -11.30 9.53 4.73
C ASP A 217 -11.91 10.92 4.89
N ILE A 218 -12.29 11.27 6.11
CA ILE A 218 -12.90 12.55 6.44
C ILE A 218 -12.07 13.30 7.50
N LYS A 219 -12.00 14.60 7.38
CA LYS A 219 -11.44 15.46 8.42
C LYS A 219 -12.55 15.83 9.40
N ILE A 220 -12.39 15.41 10.66
CA ILE A 220 -13.37 15.64 11.73
C ILE A 220 -12.70 15.54 13.09
N ASP A 221 -13.11 16.34 14.04
CA ASP A 221 -12.63 16.28 15.43
C ASP A 221 -13.59 15.48 16.31
N LEU A 222 -13.39 14.15 16.36
CA LEU A 222 -14.16 13.26 17.22
C LEU A 222 -13.47 13.06 18.56
N PRO A 223 -14.20 13.05 19.70
CA PRO A 223 -13.65 12.92 21.04
C PRO A 223 -13.33 11.46 21.43
N TYR A 224 -12.87 10.65 20.48
CA TYR A 224 -12.49 9.26 20.73
C TYR A 224 -10.97 9.11 20.83
N PRO A 225 -10.48 8.20 21.67
CA PRO A 225 -9.08 7.81 21.67
C PRO A 225 -8.71 7.12 20.35
N THR A 226 -7.41 6.95 20.11
CA THR A 226 -6.94 6.16 18.97
C THR A 226 -7.14 4.68 19.26
N GLU A 227 -8.27 4.15 18.82
CA GLU A 227 -8.69 2.76 18.94
C GLU A 227 -9.42 2.34 17.65
N ARG A 228 -9.45 1.07 17.35
CA ARG A 228 -10.30 0.54 16.28
C ARG A 228 -11.73 0.42 16.77
N LEU A 229 -12.69 0.96 16.02
CA LEU A 229 -14.11 0.80 16.26
C LEU A 229 -14.71 -0.05 15.12
N ALA A 230 -15.28 -1.20 15.46
CA ALA A 230 -15.96 -2.09 14.50
C ALA A 230 -17.43 -2.22 14.88
N PHE A 231 -18.31 -1.73 14.03
CA PHE A 231 -19.75 -1.74 14.20
C PHE A 231 -20.32 -2.88 13.35
N PHE A 232 -21.01 -3.81 13.99
CA PHE A 232 -21.69 -4.94 13.37
C PHE A 232 -23.19 -4.71 13.41
N ASP A 233 -23.85 -4.90 12.27
CA ASP A 233 -25.30 -4.73 12.11
C ASP A 233 -25.79 -3.34 12.59
N PRO A 234 -25.13 -2.24 12.21
CA PRO A 234 -25.55 -0.89 12.61
C PRO A 234 -26.94 -0.56 12.03
N GLU A 235 -27.67 0.34 12.68
CA GLU A 235 -29.06 0.64 12.31
C GLU A 235 -29.21 1.11 10.86
N TRP A 236 -28.31 1.96 10.39
CA TRP A 236 -28.35 2.51 9.05
C TRP A 236 -27.78 1.57 7.97
N ASN A 237 -27.08 0.48 8.34
CA ASN A 237 -26.47 -0.49 7.41
C ASN A 237 -26.65 -1.93 7.91
N ARG A 238 -27.92 -2.34 8.07
CA ARG A 238 -28.31 -3.64 8.62
C ARG A 238 -27.68 -4.82 7.87
N GLY A 239 -27.20 -5.81 8.61
CA GLY A 239 -26.56 -7.00 8.09
C GLY A 239 -25.11 -6.81 7.64
N ASN A 240 -24.60 -5.58 7.68
CA ASN A 240 -23.26 -5.21 7.21
C ASN A 240 -22.36 -4.73 8.35
N THR A 241 -21.12 -4.41 8.00
CA THR A 241 -20.09 -3.96 8.95
C THR A 241 -19.63 -2.55 8.61
N VAL A 242 -19.33 -1.74 9.63
CA VAL A 242 -18.69 -0.44 9.52
C VAL A 242 -17.46 -0.43 10.42
N LEU A 243 -16.33 0.06 9.91
CA LEU A 243 -15.11 0.25 10.66
C LEU A 243 -14.79 1.74 10.76
N MET A 244 -14.25 2.17 11.89
CA MET A 244 -13.70 3.51 12.05
C MET A 244 -12.29 3.44 12.62
N HIS A 245 -11.40 4.23 12.02
CA HIS A 245 -10.00 4.37 12.43
C HIS A 245 -9.62 5.84 12.51
N ARG A 246 -9.00 6.23 13.61
CA ARG A 246 -8.38 7.55 13.72
C ARG A 246 -7.00 7.52 13.07
N GLU A 247 -6.74 8.50 12.23
CA GLU A 247 -5.46 8.74 11.57
C GLU A 247 -4.85 10.06 12.01
N PRO A 248 -3.53 10.30 11.77
CA PRO A 248 -2.93 11.62 11.96
C PRO A 248 -3.67 12.76 11.23
N HIS A 249 -3.38 13.99 11.61
CA HIS A 249 -3.90 15.22 10.99
C HIS A 249 -5.42 15.44 11.12
N GLY A 250 -6.07 14.83 12.12
CA GLY A 250 -7.52 14.99 12.34
C GLY A 250 -8.37 14.20 11.33
N ILE A 251 -7.77 13.21 10.66
CA ILE A 251 -8.48 12.34 9.72
C ILE A 251 -9.10 11.16 10.45
N TRP A 252 -10.30 10.82 10.05
CA TRP A 252 -10.98 9.58 10.42
C TRP A 252 -11.37 8.83 9.16
N ARG A 253 -10.97 7.57 9.11
CA ARG A 253 -11.41 6.62 8.10
C ARG A 253 -12.69 5.96 8.53
N ILE A 254 -13.67 5.94 7.64
CA ILE A 254 -14.91 5.20 7.77
C ILE A 254 -14.98 4.20 6.61
N ASP A 255 -14.85 2.91 6.93
CA ASP A 255 -15.00 1.82 5.98
C ASP A 255 -16.36 1.18 6.20
N TYR A 256 -17.21 1.11 5.18
CA TYR A 256 -18.51 0.44 5.32
C TYR A 256 -18.79 -0.50 4.16
N GLN A 257 -19.34 -1.66 4.51
CA GLN A 257 -19.75 -2.66 3.54
C GLN A 257 -20.99 -2.21 2.79
N LEU A 258 -20.98 -2.38 1.46
CA LEU A 258 -22.12 -2.07 0.61
C LEU A 258 -23.21 -3.15 0.71
N PRO A 259 -24.49 -2.75 0.66
CA PRO A 259 -25.56 -3.69 0.43
C PRO A 259 -25.42 -4.42 -0.92
N PRO A 260 -25.90 -5.67 -1.04
CA PRO A 260 -25.70 -6.49 -2.24
C PRO A 260 -26.24 -5.88 -3.55
N ASN A 261 -27.23 -4.98 -3.45
CA ASN A 261 -27.94 -4.41 -4.59
C ASN A 261 -27.40 -3.04 -5.02
N GLU A 262 -26.31 -2.57 -4.44
CA GLU A 262 -25.73 -1.26 -4.75
C GLU A 262 -24.42 -1.40 -5.50
N THR A 263 -24.27 -0.59 -6.57
CA THR A 263 -23.04 -0.56 -7.35
C THR A 263 -21.99 0.37 -6.73
N PRO A 264 -20.69 0.11 -6.99
CA PRO A 264 -19.61 0.99 -6.56
C PRO A 264 -19.80 2.45 -7.00
N GLU A 265 -20.29 2.67 -8.20
CA GLU A 265 -20.51 4.00 -8.77
C GLU A 265 -21.60 4.76 -7.98
N GLN A 266 -22.72 4.10 -7.69
CA GLN A 266 -23.80 4.69 -6.86
C GLN A 266 -23.31 5.00 -5.44
N ALA A 267 -22.48 4.13 -4.88
CA ALA A 267 -21.96 4.30 -3.53
C ALA A 267 -21.00 5.50 -3.40
N LEU A 268 -20.26 5.83 -4.47
CA LEU A 268 -19.31 6.95 -4.52
C LEU A 268 -19.95 8.28 -4.93
N GLU A 269 -21.24 8.31 -5.24
CA GLU A 269 -21.93 9.58 -5.48
C GLU A 269 -21.87 10.47 -4.22
N PRO A 270 -21.55 11.77 -4.36
CA PRO A 270 -21.35 12.69 -3.23
C PRO A 270 -22.48 12.69 -2.19
N GLU A 271 -23.74 12.69 -2.65
CA GLU A 271 -24.90 12.67 -1.77
C GLU A 271 -25.07 11.33 -1.04
N SER A 272 -24.74 10.21 -1.70
CA SER A 272 -24.74 8.87 -1.09
C SER A 272 -23.70 8.76 0.01
N LEU A 273 -22.44 9.16 -0.27
CA LEU A 273 -21.36 9.22 0.71
C LEU A 273 -21.74 10.08 1.92
N LYS A 274 -22.22 11.31 1.65
CA LYS A 274 -22.62 12.26 2.69
C LYS A 274 -23.72 11.72 3.58
N ALA A 275 -24.75 11.12 2.98
CA ALA A 275 -25.87 10.54 3.73
C ALA A 275 -25.41 9.44 4.69
N ARG A 276 -24.50 8.56 4.25
CA ARG A 276 -24.00 7.44 5.06
C ARG A 276 -23.03 7.85 6.14
N ILE A 277 -22.13 8.78 5.83
CA ILE A 277 -21.22 9.35 6.83
C ILE A 277 -22.04 10.05 7.90
N ASN A 278 -23.03 10.88 7.54
CA ASN A 278 -23.93 11.53 8.49
C ASN A 278 -24.73 10.53 9.32
N ALA A 279 -25.21 9.44 8.72
CA ALA A 279 -25.92 8.37 9.45
C ALA A 279 -25.00 7.68 10.48
N GLN A 280 -23.73 7.42 10.12
CA GLN A 280 -22.76 6.88 11.06
C GLN A 280 -22.46 7.86 12.20
N LEU A 281 -22.25 9.14 11.90
CA LEU A 281 -21.99 10.17 12.90
C LEU A 281 -23.20 10.39 13.82
N ALA A 282 -24.40 10.37 13.28
CA ALA A 282 -25.63 10.46 14.07
C ALA A 282 -25.80 9.26 15.03
N MET A 283 -25.52 8.05 14.54
CA MET A 283 -25.60 6.82 15.34
C MET A 283 -24.66 6.85 16.55
N ILE A 284 -23.47 7.46 16.40
CA ILE A 284 -22.50 7.59 17.48
C ILE A 284 -22.66 8.91 18.30
N GLY A 285 -23.73 9.70 18.06
CA GLY A 285 -24.06 10.89 18.82
C GLY A 285 -23.30 12.16 18.43
N HIS A 286 -22.76 12.23 17.22
CA HIS A 286 -21.93 13.34 16.74
C HIS A 286 -22.43 13.94 15.40
N ALA A 287 -23.74 13.98 15.20
CA ALA A 287 -24.36 14.52 13.98
C ALA A 287 -24.11 16.03 13.75
N ASP A 288 -23.81 16.76 14.80
CA ASP A 288 -23.61 18.21 14.81
C ASP A 288 -22.15 18.62 14.55
N ILE A 289 -21.20 17.68 14.55
CA ILE A 289 -19.81 17.99 14.27
C ILE A 289 -19.58 18.13 12.76
N PRO A 290 -19.07 19.28 12.29
CA PRO A 290 -18.78 19.46 10.86
C PRO A 290 -17.62 18.59 10.41
N TRP A 291 -17.70 18.10 9.18
CA TRP A 291 -16.66 17.29 8.57
C TRP A 291 -16.45 17.63 7.09
N GLU A 292 -15.28 17.29 6.57
CA GLU A 292 -14.89 17.49 5.18
C GLU A 292 -14.35 16.17 4.61
N LEU A 293 -14.79 15.80 3.39
CA LEU A 293 -14.29 14.62 2.69
C LEU A 293 -12.93 14.92 2.07
N ASP A 294 -11.91 14.11 2.39
CA ASP A 294 -10.61 14.15 1.72
C ASP A 294 -10.60 13.22 0.52
N TRP A 295 -10.92 11.96 0.74
CA TRP A 295 -10.78 10.91 -0.26
C TRP A 295 -11.80 9.79 -0.06
N SER A 296 -12.19 9.15 -1.17
CA SER A 296 -13.01 7.96 -1.12
C SER A 296 -12.66 6.96 -2.22
N SER A 297 -12.89 5.69 -1.97
CA SER A 297 -12.64 4.60 -2.90
C SER A 297 -13.50 3.39 -2.59
N VAL A 298 -13.52 2.43 -3.50
CA VAL A 298 -14.19 1.15 -3.32
C VAL A 298 -13.17 0.02 -3.34
N TYR A 299 -13.29 -0.89 -2.40
CA TYR A 299 -12.45 -2.07 -2.27
C TYR A 299 -13.31 -3.34 -2.28
N SER A 300 -12.90 -4.33 -3.09
CA SER A 300 -13.52 -5.66 -3.08
C SER A 300 -12.66 -6.62 -2.26
N ALA A 301 -13.26 -7.27 -1.27
CA ALA A 301 -12.56 -8.25 -0.44
C ALA A 301 -12.23 -9.51 -1.24
N ARG A 302 -10.94 -9.79 -1.39
CA ARG A 302 -10.42 -10.95 -2.12
C ARG A 302 -9.33 -11.64 -1.31
N THR A 303 -9.30 -12.96 -1.38
CA THR A 303 -8.17 -13.77 -0.91
C THR A 303 -7.64 -14.54 -2.10
N LEU A 304 -6.66 -13.97 -2.77
CA LEU A 304 -6.06 -14.52 -3.98
C LEU A 304 -4.55 -14.56 -3.82
N THR A 305 -3.91 -15.60 -4.33
CA THR A 305 -2.47 -15.75 -4.33
C THR A 305 -1.97 -16.36 -5.64
N LEU A 306 -0.75 -16.01 -6.05
CA LEU A 306 -0.06 -16.80 -7.06
C LEU A 306 0.31 -18.16 -6.46
N PRO A 307 0.20 -19.27 -7.22
CA PRO A 307 0.69 -20.58 -6.78
C PRO A 307 2.19 -20.57 -6.47
N ASP A 308 2.96 -19.89 -7.31
CA ASP A 308 4.40 -19.69 -7.17
C ASP A 308 4.74 -18.19 -7.25
N TYR A 309 5.61 -17.71 -6.34
CA TYR A 309 6.07 -16.33 -6.33
C TYR A 309 7.35 -16.11 -7.15
N GLN A 310 7.95 -17.17 -7.65
CA GLN A 310 9.10 -17.12 -8.53
C GLN A 310 8.80 -17.78 -9.88
N HIS A 311 9.00 -17.03 -10.95
CA HIS A 311 8.91 -17.52 -12.32
C HIS A 311 10.20 -17.17 -13.06
N ARG A 312 11.14 -18.15 -13.11
CA ARG A 312 12.50 -17.96 -13.63
C ARG A 312 13.21 -16.78 -12.93
N ARG A 313 13.42 -15.67 -13.64
CA ARG A 313 14.10 -14.46 -13.16
C ARG A 313 13.15 -13.37 -12.65
N THR A 314 11.86 -13.66 -12.59
CA THR A 314 10.85 -12.75 -12.03
C THR A 314 10.33 -13.27 -10.69
N LEU A 315 10.29 -12.37 -9.72
CA LEU A 315 9.80 -12.59 -8.34
C LEU A 315 8.65 -11.64 -8.06
N PHE A 316 7.65 -12.09 -7.33
CA PHE A 316 6.46 -11.30 -6.99
C PHE A 316 6.40 -11.05 -5.48
N VAL A 317 6.05 -9.82 -5.09
CA VAL A 317 5.89 -9.41 -3.68
C VAL A 317 4.63 -8.56 -3.49
N GLY A 318 4.09 -8.57 -2.28
CA GLY A 318 2.92 -7.80 -1.92
C GLY A 318 1.69 -8.13 -2.77
N ASP A 319 0.87 -7.12 -3.08
CA ASP A 319 -0.38 -7.30 -3.82
C ASP A 319 -0.18 -7.86 -5.24
N ALA A 320 1.01 -7.79 -5.81
CA ALA A 320 1.33 -8.46 -7.07
C ALA A 320 1.39 -9.99 -6.92
N ALA A 321 1.74 -10.50 -5.73
CA ALA A 321 1.81 -11.91 -5.38
C ALA A 321 0.53 -12.43 -4.72
N HIS A 322 -0.08 -11.64 -3.82
CA HIS A 322 -1.24 -12.05 -3.02
C HIS A 322 -2.13 -10.87 -2.66
N LEU A 323 -3.44 -11.07 -2.71
CA LEU A 323 -4.45 -10.14 -2.23
C LEU A 323 -5.09 -10.70 -0.96
N LEU A 324 -5.15 -9.89 0.07
CA LEU A 324 -5.71 -10.25 1.37
C LEU A 324 -6.88 -9.34 1.71
N PRO A 325 -7.92 -9.86 2.39
CA PRO A 325 -9.06 -9.03 2.80
C PRO A 325 -8.63 -7.97 3.81
N ILE A 326 -9.38 -6.85 3.85
CA ILE A 326 -9.09 -5.71 4.74
C ILE A 326 -9.12 -6.08 6.22
N PHE A 327 -9.91 -7.09 6.59
CA PHE A 327 -10.00 -7.55 7.97
C PHE A 327 -8.67 -8.16 8.45
N GLY A 328 -8.18 -7.67 9.59
CA GLY A 328 -6.94 -8.15 10.19
C GLY A 328 -5.68 -7.42 9.73
N VAL A 329 -5.80 -6.32 8.95
CA VAL A 329 -4.71 -5.41 8.54
C VAL A 329 -3.52 -6.12 7.87
N ARG A 330 -3.79 -7.14 7.04
CA ARG A 330 -2.75 -8.06 6.54
C ARG A 330 -2.02 -7.57 5.29
N GLY A 331 -2.68 -6.91 4.34
CA GLY A 331 -2.13 -6.61 3.02
C GLY A 331 -0.71 -6.05 3.05
N ALA A 332 -0.56 -4.79 3.43
CA ALA A 332 0.75 -4.14 3.51
C ALA A 332 1.70 -4.81 4.52
N ASN A 333 1.18 -5.25 5.68
CA ASN A 333 2.00 -5.88 6.71
C ASN A 333 2.63 -7.21 6.26
N THR A 334 1.95 -7.98 5.40
CA THR A 334 2.53 -9.18 4.78
C THR A 334 3.53 -8.80 3.69
N ALA A 335 3.23 -7.78 2.88
CA ALA A 335 4.14 -7.29 1.85
C ALA A 335 5.51 -6.85 2.39
N PHE A 336 5.58 -6.28 3.58
CA PHE A 336 6.86 -5.94 4.24
C PHE A 336 7.64 -7.19 4.66
N GLN A 337 6.96 -8.27 5.05
CA GLN A 337 7.60 -9.54 5.36
C GLN A 337 8.14 -10.22 4.09
N ASP A 338 7.39 -10.14 2.97
CA ASP A 338 7.88 -10.58 1.66
C ASP A 338 9.18 -9.84 1.30
N ALA A 339 9.16 -8.51 1.40
CA ALA A 339 10.31 -7.66 1.06
C ALA A 339 11.55 -8.01 1.90
N GLN A 340 11.39 -8.18 3.21
CA GLN A 340 12.48 -8.57 4.11
C GLN A 340 13.04 -9.95 3.76
N SER A 341 12.16 -10.95 3.57
CA SER A 341 12.54 -12.30 3.22
C SER A 341 13.29 -12.34 1.88
N LEU A 342 12.74 -11.66 0.87
CA LEU A 342 13.32 -11.60 -0.46
C LEU A 342 14.69 -10.92 -0.47
N GLY A 343 14.82 -9.77 0.20
CA GLY A 343 16.07 -9.02 0.28
C GLY A 343 17.21 -9.87 0.85
N TRP A 344 16.92 -10.62 1.92
CA TRP A 344 17.89 -11.52 2.55
C TRP A 344 18.28 -12.71 1.66
N HIS A 345 17.31 -13.32 0.95
CA HIS A 345 17.59 -14.49 0.08
C HIS A 345 18.37 -14.09 -1.18
N LEU A 346 17.95 -13.00 -1.87
CA LEU A 346 18.66 -12.52 -3.06
C LEU A 346 20.10 -12.10 -2.76
N ALA A 347 20.35 -11.48 -1.61
CA ALA A 347 21.70 -11.12 -1.20
C ALA A 347 22.61 -12.34 -1.01
N LYS A 348 22.08 -13.49 -0.58
CA LYS A 348 22.83 -14.74 -0.46
C LYS A 348 23.14 -15.37 -1.81
N ILE A 349 22.19 -15.38 -2.74
CA ILE A 349 22.39 -15.90 -4.10
C ILE A 349 23.53 -15.15 -4.79
N GLY A 350 23.56 -13.81 -4.67
CA GLY A 350 24.64 -12.97 -5.23
C GLY A 350 26.03 -13.30 -4.67
N ARG A 351 26.13 -13.71 -3.40
CA ARG A 351 27.41 -14.05 -2.76
C ARG A 351 27.90 -15.48 -3.07
N ALA A 352 27.02 -16.38 -3.46
CA ALA A 352 27.37 -17.75 -3.80
C ALA A 352 28.07 -17.89 -5.19
N HIS A 353 28.08 -16.79 -5.95
CA HIS A 353 28.69 -16.76 -7.29
C HIS A 353 29.91 -15.81 -7.40
N VAL A 354 30.45 -15.36 -6.26
CA VAL A 354 31.72 -14.57 -6.21
C VAL A 354 32.87 -15.42 -5.71
#